data_b228b70fda0fd551c1fc0a5be8941b2c
#
_entry.id   b228b70fda0fd551c1fc0a5be8941b2c
#
_cell.length_a   1.000
_cell.length_b   1.000
_cell.length_c   1.000
_cell.angle_alpha   90.00
_cell.angle_beta   90.00
_cell.angle_gamma   90.00
#
_symmetry.space_group_name_H-M   'P 1'
#
loop_
_entity.id
_entity.type
_entity.pdbx_description
1 polymer ?
#
loop_
_entity_poly.entity_id
_entity_poly.type
_entity_poly.pdbx_seq_one_letter_code
_entity_poly.pdbx_strand_id
1 'polypeptide(L)'
;MRVITQHRLGGPEVLTIEDSPEPRVLPTEVLVRVKAIGLNPLEARLRAGEFPLLGRPPFVLGWDVSGVVEQATGSWRLRPGDEVFGMPLFPRAARAYAEAVAAPALHLARKPASLSHVEAAALPVVGLTAWQGLVDLGGVGEGDRVLVHGGGGGVGHVAIQIAKALGAHVIATASGSKRTFVEGFGADEVVDYTAVDFTAAVRDIDVVLDTIGGDTVERSLDVLRPGGHLVTAVAEEDAGLIARYEAAGRRFSGIAVDPDPVALRGLVALVEQGGLRVHVQETFPFERVADAHRLLDRGHLRGKVVLTL
;
A
#
# COMPACT_ATOMS: atom_id res chain seq x y z
N MET A 1 6.46 -16.72 -20.92
CA MET A 1 6.20 -16.64 -19.46
C MET A 1 4.73 -16.68 -19.19
N ARG A 2 4.33 -17.14 -18.00
CA ARG A 2 2.91 -17.13 -17.61
C ARG A 2 2.54 -15.76 -17.05
N VAL A 3 1.32 -15.30 -17.35
CA VAL A 3 0.71 -14.09 -16.82
C VAL A 3 -0.70 -14.39 -16.34
N ILE A 4 -1.20 -13.65 -15.35
CA ILE A 4 -2.60 -13.63 -15.00
C ILE A 4 -3.24 -12.43 -15.68
N THR A 5 -4.14 -12.70 -16.61
CA THR A 5 -4.84 -11.66 -17.40
C THR A 5 -6.35 -11.76 -17.20
N GLN A 6 -7.07 -10.75 -17.64
CA GLN A 6 -8.53 -10.78 -17.78
C GLN A 6 -8.96 -10.15 -19.10
N HIS A 7 -9.96 -10.76 -19.75
CA HIS A 7 -10.52 -10.29 -21.03
C HIS A 7 -11.86 -9.55 -20.87
N ARG A 8 -12.42 -9.59 -19.66
CA ARG A 8 -13.67 -8.89 -19.29
C ARG A 8 -13.61 -8.45 -17.83
N LEU A 9 -14.41 -7.48 -17.47
CA LEU A 9 -14.62 -7.08 -16.08
C LEU A 9 -15.54 -8.10 -15.38
N GLY A 10 -15.39 -8.26 -14.06
CA GLY A 10 -16.23 -9.18 -13.29
C GLY A 10 -15.63 -9.63 -11.98
N GLY A 11 -16.14 -10.73 -11.45
CA GLY A 11 -15.66 -11.38 -10.23
C GLY A 11 -14.31 -12.08 -10.41
N PRO A 12 -13.77 -12.73 -9.36
CA PRO A 12 -12.46 -13.38 -9.40
C PRO A 12 -12.28 -14.44 -10.50
N GLU A 13 -13.38 -15.00 -10.98
CA GLU A 13 -13.41 -16.03 -12.06
C GLU A 13 -12.99 -15.48 -13.44
N VAL A 14 -12.85 -14.17 -13.61
CA VAL A 14 -12.39 -13.57 -14.88
C VAL A 14 -10.87 -13.61 -15.03
N LEU A 15 -10.15 -13.89 -13.93
CA LEU A 15 -8.70 -14.00 -13.94
C LEU A 15 -8.27 -15.36 -14.51
N THR A 16 -7.52 -15.32 -15.60
CA THR A 16 -7.03 -16.51 -16.33
C THR A 16 -5.52 -16.47 -16.45
N ILE A 17 -4.89 -17.63 -16.41
CA ILE A 17 -3.45 -17.77 -16.64
C ILE A 17 -3.23 -18.10 -18.11
N GLU A 18 -2.36 -17.32 -18.74
CA GLU A 18 -2.04 -17.45 -20.17
C GLU A 18 -0.55 -17.30 -20.41
N ASP A 19 -0.08 -17.86 -21.51
CA ASP A 19 1.29 -17.63 -21.99
C ASP A 19 1.40 -16.29 -22.68
N SER A 20 2.45 -15.55 -22.36
CA SER A 20 2.78 -14.24 -22.94
C SER A 20 4.28 -14.18 -23.23
N PRO A 21 4.71 -13.47 -24.29
CA PRO A 21 6.13 -13.15 -24.47
C PRO A 21 6.69 -12.44 -23.24
N GLU A 22 7.99 -12.64 -22.98
CA GLU A 22 8.68 -11.84 -21.96
C GLU A 22 8.67 -10.36 -22.32
N PRO A 23 8.59 -9.46 -21.31
CA PRO A 23 8.60 -8.03 -21.57
C PRO A 23 9.96 -7.58 -22.10
N ARG A 24 9.94 -6.66 -23.05
CA ARG A 24 11.17 -6.02 -23.54
C ARG A 24 11.72 -5.10 -22.45
N VAL A 25 13.00 -5.23 -22.15
CA VAL A 25 13.71 -4.36 -21.20
C VAL A 25 14.27 -3.14 -21.96
N LEU A 26 13.90 -1.96 -21.53
CA LEU A 26 14.38 -0.69 -22.08
C LEU A 26 15.65 -0.23 -21.35
N PRO A 27 16.42 0.74 -21.91
CA PRO A 27 17.53 1.36 -21.18
C PRO A 27 17.06 1.88 -19.81
N THR A 28 17.88 1.65 -18.78
CA THR A 28 17.59 1.97 -17.35
C THR A 28 16.56 1.07 -16.65
N GLU A 29 15.97 0.13 -17.36
CA GLU A 29 15.11 -0.90 -16.78
C GLU A 29 15.91 -2.17 -16.44
N VAL A 30 15.28 -2.99 -15.60
CA VAL A 30 15.74 -4.35 -15.28
C VAL A 30 14.60 -5.32 -15.50
N LEU A 31 14.95 -6.57 -15.89
CA LEU A 31 13.99 -7.69 -15.87
C LEU A 31 14.09 -8.35 -14.50
N VAL A 32 12.96 -8.40 -13.81
CA VAL A 32 12.85 -9.08 -12.53
C VAL A 32 12.12 -10.40 -12.72
N ARG A 33 12.79 -11.52 -12.39
CA ARG A 33 12.11 -12.82 -12.23
C ARG A 33 11.38 -12.82 -10.91
N VAL A 34 10.05 -12.77 -10.98
CA VAL A 34 9.19 -12.58 -9.82
C VAL A 34 9.18 -13.84 -8.94
N LYS A 35 9.23 -13.64 -7.63
CA LYS A 35 9.12 -14.67 -6.59
C LYS A 35 7.85 -14.52 -5.76
N ALA A 36 7.38 -13.28 -5.61
CA ALA A 36 6.16 -12.98 -4.89
C ALA A 36 5.52 -11.68 -5.42
N ILE A 37 4.19 -11.61 -5.32
CA ILE A 37 3.36 -10.50 -5.78
C ILE A 37 2.45 -10.09 -4.63
N GLY A 38 2.53 -8.84 -4.18
CA GLY A 38 1.61 -8.28 -3.19
C GLY A 38 0.27 -7.91 -3.84
N LEU A 39 -0.83 -8.21 -3.18
CA LEU A 39 -2.17 -7.87 -3.65
C LEU A 39 -2.73 -6.68 -2.87
N ASN A 40 -3.51 -5.85 -3.55
CA ASN A 40 -4.15 -4.67 -2.97
C ASN A 40 -5.65 -4.64 -3.32
N PRO A 41 -6.50 -4.03 -2.49
CA PRO A 41 -7.93 -3.85 -2.81
C PRO A 41 -8.17 -3.12 -4.14
N LEU A 42 -7.21 -2.27 -4.57
CA LEU A 42 -7.28 -1.57 -5.86
C LEU A 42 -7.38 -2.53 -7.03
N GLU A 43 -6.58 -3.63 -7.05
CA GLU A 43 -6.64 -4.61 -8.13
C GLU A 43 -8.01 -5.31 -8.19
N ALA A 44 -8.65 -5.56 -7.04
CA ALA A 44 -9.99 -6.14 -7.01
C ALA A 44 -11.04 -5.19 -7.60
N ARG A 45 -10.95 -3.88 -7.28
CA ARG A 45 -11.82 -2.84 -7.84
C ARG A 45 -11.60 -2.64 -9.35
N LEU A 46 -10.34 -2.67 -9.80
CA LEU A 46 -10.00 -2.61 -11.23
C LEU A 46 -10.55 -3.83 -11.99
N ARG A 47 -10.36 -5.01 -11.42
CA ARG A 47 -10.89 -6.25 -11.98
C ARG A 47 -12.42 -6.19 -12.14
N ALA A 48 -13.12 -5.68 -11.13
CA ALA A 48 -14.58 -5.56 -11.14
C ALA A 48 -15.08 -4.44 -12.07
N GLY A 49 -14.23 -3.46 -12.42
CA GLY A 49 -14.61 -2.29 -13.22
C GLY A 49 -15.13 -1.11 -12.40
N GLU A 50 -14.94 -1.13 -11.09
CA GLU A 50 -15.34 -0.05 -10.19
C GLU A 50 -14.40 1.16 -10.25
N PHE A 51 -13.20 0.97 -10.79
CA PHE A 51 -12.20 2.02 -10.96
C PHE A 51 -11.47 1.85 -12.31
N PRO A 52 -11.66 2.74 -13.31
CA PRO A 52 -11.25 2.50 -14.69
C PRO A 52 -9.79 2.91 -15.01
N LEU A 53 -8.86 2.83 -14.05
CA LEU A 53 -7.46 3.27 -14.20
C LEU A 53 -6.73 2.65 -15.40
N LEU A 54 -6.96 1.37 -15.67
CA LEU A 54 -6.30 0.63 -16.77
C LEU A 54 -7.12 0.59 -18.06
N GLY A 55 -8.29 1.25 -18.09
CA GLY A 55 -9.18 1.25 -19.25
C GLY A 55 -9.92 -0.07 -19.42
N ARG A 56 -10.15 -0.46 -20.69
CA ARG A 56 -10.89 -1.69 -21.01
C ARG A 56 -9.96 -2.92 -21.08
N PRO A 57 -10.41 -4.09 -20.63
CA PRO A 57 -9.67 -5.34 -20.87
C PRO A 57 -9.41 -5.59 -22.37
N PRO A 58 -8.34 -6.38 -22.75
CA PRO A 58 -7.54 -7.20 -21.85
C PRO A 58 -6.43 -6.42 -21.14
N PHE A 59 -6.16 -6.77 -19.87
CA PHE A 59 -5.01 -6.26 -19.13
C PHE A 59 -4.51 -7.26 -18.06
N VAL A 60 -3.26 -7.07 -17.66
CA VAL A 60 -2.62 -7.76 -16.53
C VAL A 60 -2.53 -6.79 -15.38
N LEU A 61 -3.01 -7.20 -14.20
CA LEU A 61 -3.01 -6.41 -12.96
C LEU A 61 -1.66 -6.40 -12.25
N GLY A 62 -1.61 -5.67 -11.14
CA GLY A 62 -0.57 -5.74 -10.12
C GLY A 62 0.56 -4.75 -10.28
N TRP A 63 1.08 -4.33 -9.11
CA TRP A 63 2.20 -3.39 -9.00
C TRP A 63 3.24 -3.84 -7.97
N ASP A 64 2.85 -4.53 -6.91
CA ASP A 64 3.77 -4.96 -5.85
C ASP A 64 4.54 -6.21 -6.26
N VAL A 65 5.87 -6.13 -6.35
CA VAL A 65 6.71 -7.29 -6.69
C VAL A 65 7.91 -7.43 -5.76
N SER A 66 8.32 -8.68 -5.56
CA SER A 66 9.66 -9.02 -5.10
C SER A 66 10.20 -10.20 -5.93
N GLY A 67 11.47 -10.13 -6.28
CA GLY A 67 12.11 -11.16 -7.13
C GLY A 67 13.60 -10.92 -7.28
N VAL A 68 14.17 -11.57 -8.29
CA VAL A 68 15.60 -11.52 -8.59
C VAL A 68 15.79 -10.84 -9.94
N VAL A 69 16.70 -9.89 -10.01
CA VAL A 69 17.10 -9.28 -11.27
C VAL A 69 17.75 -10.33 -12.17
N GLU A 70 17.20 -10.54 -13.35
CA GLU A 70 17.73 -11.48 -14.35
C GLU A 70 18.53 -10.74 -15.41
N GLN A 71 18.05 -9.58 -15.85
CA GLN A 71 18.71 -8.73 -16.84
C GLN A 71 18.70 -7.27 -16.40
N ALA A 72 19.81 -6.56 -16.65
CA ALA A 72 19.92 -5.12 -16.40
C ALA A 72 20.49 -4.44 -17.66
N THR A 73 19.69 -3.55 -18.27
CA THR A 73 20.08 -2.85 -19.49
C THR A 73 20.43 -1.40 -19.16
N GLY A 74 21.75 -1.11 -19.12
CA GLY A 74 22.25 0.24 -18.82
C GLY A 74 22.00 0.72 -17.38
N SER A 75 21.55 -0.15 -16.48
CA SER A 75 21.43 0.17 -15.05
C SER A 75 22.78 -0.06 -14.35
N TRP A 76 23.24 0.94 -13.63
CA TRP A 76 24.40 0.82 -12.73
C TRP A 76 23.97 0.56 -11.28
N ARG A 77 22.68 0.71 -10.98
CA ARG A 77 22.10 0.58 -9.62
C ARG A 77 21.85 -0.85 -9.22
N LEU A 78 21.35 -1.65 -10.17
CA LEU A 78 20.97 -3.04 -9.97
C LEU A 78 21.69 -3.92 -10.99
N ARG A 79 22.02 -5.14 -10.59
CA ARG A 79 22.76 -6.13 -11.39
C ARG A 79 22.01 -7.46 -11.40
N PRO A 80 22.21 -8.29 -12.41
CA PRO A 80 21.75 -9.68 -12.38
C PRO A 80 22.18 -10.39 -11.09
N GLY A 81 21.21 -11.08 -10.45
CA GLY A 81 21.38 -11.73 -9.14
C GLY A 81 20.97 -10.88 -7.94
N ASP A 82 20.77 -9.56 -8.07
CA ASP A 82 20.26 -8.75 -6.97
C ASP A 82 18.81 -9.16 -6.64
N GLU A 83 18.53 -9.42 -5.36
CA GLU A 83 17.17 -9.56 -4.85
C GLU A 83 16.56 -8.18 -4.65
N VAL A 84 15.38 -7.96 -5.22
CA VAL A 84 14.73 -6.64 -5.26
C VAL A 84 13.25 -6.72 -4.89
N PHE A 85 12.71 -5.56 -4.51
CA PHE A 85 11.28 -5.36 -4.36
C PHE A 85 10.91 -3.93 -4.74
N GLY A 86 9.64 -3.67 -5.05
CA GLY A 86 9.17 -2.34 -5.36
C GLY A 86 7.79 -2.30 -6.00
N MET A 87 7.40 -1.07 -6.40
CA MET A 87 6.13 -0.76 -7.04
C MET A 87 6.40 -0.16 -8.43
N PRO A 88 6.68 -0.98 -9.47
CA PRO A 88 6.98 -0.44 -10.78
C PRO A 88 5.79 0.27 -11.42
N LEU A 89 6.09 1.40 -12.08
CA LEU A 89 5.26 2.10 -13.06
C LEU A 89 3.91 2.67 -12.57
N PHE A 90 3.49 2.46 -11.32
CA PHE A 90 2.21 3.02 -10.85
C PHE A 90 2.10 4.52 -11.21
N PRO A 91 0.95 5.03 -11.67
CA PRO A 91 -0.33 4.35 -11.91
C PRO A 91 -0.45 3.64 -13.27
N ARG A 92 0.60 3.66 -14.10
CA ARG A 92 0.62 2.92 -15.36
C ARG A 92 0.65 1.41 -15.11
N ALA A 93 0.22 0.63 -16.10
CA ALA A 93 0.22 -0.82 -16.00
C ALA A 93 1.64 -1.39 -15.83
N ALA A 94 1.97 -1.89 -14.64
CA ALA A 94 3.21 -2.63 -14.39
C ALA A 94 3.12 -4.08 -14.85
N ARG A 95 1.90 -4.64 -14.93
CA ARG A 95 1.65 -6.02 -15.32
C ARG A 95 2.35 -7.02 -14.39
N ALA A 96 2.32 -6.74 -13.08
CA ALA A 96 3.08 -7.49 -12.09
C ALA A 96 2.51 -8.89 -11.80
N TYR A 97 1.26 -9.17 -12.22
CA TYR A 97 0.71 -10.52 -12.14
C TYR A 97 1.32 -11.43 -13.23
N ALA A 98 2.62 -11.64 -13.16
CA ALA A 98 3.42 -12.33 -14.15
C ALA A 98 4.68 -12.98 -13.54
N GLU A 99 5.25 -13.96 -14.24
CA GLU A 99 6.52 -14.58 -13.84
C GLU A 99 7.74 -13.67 -14.01
N ALA A 100 7.61 -12.63 -14.86
CA ALA A 100 8.67 -11.64 -15.04
C ALA A 100 8.08 -10.24 -15.32
N VAL A 101 8.74 -9.21 -14.81
CA VAL A 101 8.35 -7.80 -14.97
C VAL A 101 9.56 -6.99 -15.40
N ALA A 102 9.41 -6.16 -16.46
CA ALA A 102 10.37 -5.11 -16.77
C ALA A 102 10.02 -3.87 -15.94
N ALA A 103 10.98 -3.37 -15.19
CA ALA A 103 10.78 -2.28 -14.25
C ALA A 103 11.90 -1.24 -14.34
N PRO A 104 11.59 0.07 -14.29
CA PRO A 104 12.62 1.08 -14.07
C PRO A 104 13.40 0.76 -12.79
N ALA A 105 14.74 0.74 -12.87
CA ALA A 105 15.58 0.42 -11.72
C ALA A 105 15.39 1.38 -10.52
N LEU A 106 14.86 2.59 -10.77
CA LEU A 106 14.55 3.58 -9.74
C LEU A 106 13.28 3.23 -8.94
N HIS A 107 12.37 2.42 -9.50
CA HIS A 107 11.15 1.99 -8.83
C HIS A 107 11.35 0.74 -7.95
N LEU A 108 12.59 0.29 -7.84
CA LEU A 108 12.98 -0.89 -7.08
C LEU A 108 14.07 -0.53 -6.06
N ALA A 109 14.04 -1.23 -4.93
CA ALA A 109 15.11 -1.26 -3.95
C ALA A 109 15.65 -2.68 -3.79
N ARG A 110 16.91 -2.81 -3.31
CA ARG A 110 17.40 -4.11 -2.86
C ARG A 110 16.59 -4.58 -1.68
N LYS A 111 16.20 -5.84 -1.72
CA LYS A 111 15.44 -6.47 -0.64
C LYS A 111 16.34 -6.58 0.59
N PRO A 112 15.92 -6.08 1.78
CA PRO A 112 16.60 -6.36 3.03
C PRO A 112 16.78 -7.87 3.23
N ALA A 113 17.95 -8.29 3.69
CA ALA A 113 18.24 -9.71 3.92
C ALA A 113 17.34 -10.35 4.98
N SER A 114 16.79 -9.55 5.89
CA SER A 114 15.85 -9.96 6.95
C SER A 114 14.45 -10.29 6.44
N LEU A 115 14.07 -9.83 5.22
CA LEU A 115 12.77 -10.11 4.63
C LEU A 115 12.83 -11.31 3.69
N SER A 116 11.83 -12.16 3.76
CA SER A 116 11.50 -13.09 2.68
C SER A 116 10.96 -12.35 1.45
N HIS A 117 10.93 -12.98 0.27
CA HIS A 117 10.28 -12.39 -0.91
C HIS A 117 8.78 -12.12 -0.67
N VAL A 118 8.12 -12.94 0.12
CA VAL A 118 6.70 -12.78 0.49
C VAL A 118 6.50 -11.48 1.28
N GLU A 119 7.30 -11.25 2.32
CA GLU A 119 7.21 -10.02 3.11
C GLU A 119 7.62 -8.79 2.29
N ALA A 120 8.67 -8.90 1.49
CA ALA A 120 9.14 -7.83 0.64
C ALA A 120 8.10 -7.43 -0.42
N ALA A 121 7.41 -8.39 -1.04
CA ALA A 121 6.33 -8.09 -1.99
C ALA A 121 5.09 -7.49 -1.31
N ALA A 122 4.90 -7.72 -0.03
CA ALA A 122 3.77 -7.16 0.72
C ALA A 122 3.94 -5.67 1.07
N LEU A 123 5.15 -5.10 0.94
CA LEU A 123 5.49 -3.78 1.45
C LEU A 123 5.30 -2.59 0.47
N PRO A 124 5.56 -2.67 -0.85
CA PRO A 124 5.77 -1.48 -1.67
C PRO A 124 4.60 -0.50 -1.69
N VAL A 125 3.43 -0.90 -2.19
CA VAL A 125 2.25 0.00 -2.27
C VAL A 125 1.87 0.53 -0.90
N VAL A 126 1.75 -0.34 0.10
CA VAL A 126 1.30 0.06 1.44
C VAL A 126 2.33 0.91 2.18
N GLY A 127 3.61 0.59 2.00
CA GLY A 127 4.72 1.33 2.59
C GLY A 127 4.88 2.72 1.99
N LEU A 128 4.84 2.80 0.65
CA LEU A 128 4.90 4.09 -0.05
C LEU A 128 3.69 4.97 0.27
N THR A 129 2.49 4.40 0.29
CA THR A 129 1.28 5.14 0.69
C THR A 129 1.41 5.68 2.12
N ALA A 130 1.84 4.85 3.07
CA ALA A 130 2.01 5.27 4.46
C ALA A 130 3.13 6.32 4.61
N TRP A 131 4.25 6.14 3.90
CA TRP A 131 5.37 7.10 3.92
C TRP A 131 4.96 8.45 3.34
N GLN A 132 4.46 8.47 2.12
CA GLN A 132 4.04 9.71 1.47
C GLN A 132 2.93 10.41 2.24
N GLY A 133 2.00 9.64 2.83
CA GLY A 133 0.95 10.21 3.65
C GLY A 133 1.41 10.83 4.96
N LEU A 134 2.34 10.20 5.65
CA LEU A 134 2.79 10.65 6.97
C LEU A 134 4.00 11.59 6.91
N VAL A 135 4.99 11.25 6.04
CA VAL A 135 6.26 12.00 5.98
C VAL A 135 6.13 13.17 5.01
N ASP A 136 5.78 12.89 3.75
CA ASP A 136 5.88 13.90 2.68
C ASP A 136 4.72 14.90 2.73
N LEU A 137 3.48 14.45 2.95
CA LEU A 137 2.29 15.29 3.03
C LEU A 137 1.98 15.71 4.47
N GLY A 138 1.94 14.73 5.39
CA GLY A 138 1.59 14.95 6.78
C GLY A 138 2.61 15.78 7.55
N GLY A 139 3.91 15.58 7.23
CA GLY A 139 5.02 16.22 7.92
C GLY A 139 5.11 15.78 9.38
N VAL A 140 4.74 14.51 9.67
CA VAL A 140 4.73 13.97 11.04
C VAL A 140 6.11 14.01 11.68
N GLY A 141 6.17 14.48 12.92
CA GLY A 141 7.38 14.58 13.72
C GLY A 141 7.20 14.12 15.16
N GLU A 142 8.25 14.29 15.95
CA GLU A 142 8.27 13.93 17.37
C GLU A 142 7.20 14.69 18.17
N GLY A 143 6.40 13.95 18.94
CA GLY A 143 5.34 14.52 19.78
C GLY A 143 4.01 14.76 19.09
N ASP A 144 3.93 14.64 17.75
CA ASP A 144 2.65 14.77 17.04
C ASP A 144 1.66 13.65 17.43
N ARG A 145 0.38 14.00 17.46
CA ARG A 145 -0.72 13.04 17.64
C ARG A 145 -1.25 12.64 16.28
N VAL A 146 -1.07 11.37 15.93
CA VAL A 146 -1.46 10.80 14.63
C VAL A 146 -2.63 9.85 14.81
N LEU A 147 -3.71 10.08 14.05
CA LEU A 147 -4.83 9.16 13.95
C LEU A 147 -4.73 8.36 12.64
N VAL A 148 -4.66 7.04 12.75
CA VAL A 148 -4.66 6.12 11.61
C VAL A 148 -6.00 5.40 11.51
N HIS A 149 -6.81 5.75 10.52
CA HIS A 149 -8.03 5.01 10.22
C HIS A 149 -7.69 3.71 9.49
N GLY A 150 -8.32 2.61 9.94
CA GLY A 150 -8.06 1.28 9.36
C GLY A 150 -6.73 0.66 9.80
N GLY A 151 -6.32 0.88 11.04
CA GLY A 151 -5.03 0.45 11.61
C GLY A 151 -4.68 -1.03 11.40
N GLY A 152 -5.68 -1.91 11.29
CA GLY A 152 -5.47 -3.35 11.07
C GLY A 152 -5.37 -3.77 9.60
N GLY A 153 -5.46 -2.83 8.65
CA GLY A 153 -5.35 -3.08 7.21
C GLY A 153 -3.92 -3.07 6.68
N GLY A 154 -3.80 -3.19 5.35
CA GLY A 154 -2.50 -3.21 4.67
C GLY A 154 -1.68 -1.93 4.90
N VAL A 155 -2.24 -0.76 4.64
CA VAL A 155 -1.57 0.52 4.87
C VAL A 155 -1.46 0.80 6.38
N GLY A 156 -2.55 0.61 7.14
CA GLY A 156 -2.64 1.03 8.53
C GLY A 156 -1.58 0.43 9.45
N HIS A 157 -1.30 -0.89 9.36
CA HIS A 157 -0.30 -1.53 10.24
C HIS A 157 1.14 -1.08 9.94
N VAL A 158 1.43 -0.65 8.71
CA VAL A 158 2.72 -0.05 8.32
C VAL A 158 2.77 1.41 8.77
N ALA A 159 1.69 2.16 8.58
CA ALA A 159 1.59 3.57 8.97
C ALA A 159 1.80 3.78 10.48
N ILE A 160 1.23 2.92 11.32
CA ILE A 160 1.43 2.94 12.77
C ILE A 160 2.94 2.88 13.08
N GLN A 161 3.68 1.95 12.50
CA GLN A 161 5.09 1.76 12.74
C GLN A 161 5.94 2.92 12.23
N ILE A 162 5.62 3.48 11.06
CA ILE A 162 6.30 4.67 10.52
C ILE A 162 6.07 5.85 11.46
N ALA A 163 4.83 6.13 11.86
CA ALA A 163 4.52 7.22 12.78
C ALA A 163 5.23 7.04 14.15
N LYS A 164 5.31 5.81 14.68
CA LYS A 164 6.06 5.50 15.90
C LYS A 164 7.56 5.75 15.73
N ALA A 165 8.14 5.36 14.59
CA ALA A 165 9.55 5.61 14.29
C ALA A 165 9.89 7.11 14.19
N LEU A 166 8.90 7.95 13.85
CA LEU A 166 9.01 9.40 13.82
C LEU A 166 8.79 10.07 15.20
N GLY A 167 8.49 9.28 16.24
CA GLY A 167 8.28 9.78 17.61
C GLY A 167 6.85 10.25 17.91
N ALA A 168 5.88 9.93 17.04
CA ALA A 168 4.49 10.35 17.23
C ALA A 168 3.77 9.50 18.30
N HIS A 169 2.73 10.10 18.89
CA HIS A 169 1.70 9.38 19.65
C HIS A 169 0.62 8.89 18.67
N VAL A 170 0.48 7.58 18.55
CA VAL A 170 -0.34 6.96 17.52
C VAL A 170 -1.65 6.41 18.08
N ILE A 171 -2.75 6.93 17.56
CA ILE A 171 -4.10 6.44 17.81
C ILE A 171 -4.56 5.72 16.53
N ALA A 172 -5.13 4.52 16.66
CA ALA A 172 -5.62 3.79 15.49
C ALA A 172 -7.08 3.37 15.66
N THR A 173 -7.88 3.47 14.60
CA THR A 173 -9.21 2.86 14.58
C THR A 173 -9.13 1.45 14.02
N ALA A 174 -9.74 0.50 14.71
CA ALA A 174 -9.86 -0.89 14.29
C ALA A 174 -11.12 -1.52 14.90
N SER A 175 -11.56 -2.69 14.41
CA SER A 175 -12.56 -3.48 15.16
C SER A 175 -11.95 -4.08 16.42
N GLY A 176 -12.73 -4.33 17.45
CA GLY A 176 -12.26 -4.89 18.71
C GLY A 176 -11.49 -6.20 18.55
N SER A 177 -11.85 -7.03 17.57
CA SER A 177 -11.14 -8.27 17.24
C SER A 177 -9.72 -8.08 16.71
N LYS A 178 -9.36 -6.86 16.30
CA LYS A 178 -8.03 -6.49 15.81
C LYS A 178 -7.21 -5.66 16.81
N ARG A 179 -7.75 -5.35 18.00
CA ARG A 179 -7.10 -4.51 19.00
C ARG A 179 -5.67 -4.97 19.29
N THR A 180 -5.48 -6.20 19.75
CA THR A 180 -4.15 -6.75 20.10
C THR A 180 -3.21 -6.77 18.90
N PHE A 181 -3.73 -6.98 17.69
CA PHE A 181 -2.94 -6.93 16.45
C PHE A 181 -2.39 -5.53 16.22
N VAL A 182 -3.23 -4.50 16.33
CA VAL A 182 -2.87 -3.08 16.12
C VAL A 182 -1.93 -2.57 17.22
N GLU A 183 -2.19 -2.89 18.48
CA GLU A 183 -1.32 -2.61 19.62
C GLU A 183 0.06 -3.26 19.44
N GLY A 184 0.12 -4.48 18.89
CA GLY A 184 1.37 -5.19 18.58
C GLY A 184 2.25 -4.50 17.53
N PHE A 185 1.72 -3.54 16.76
CA PHE A 185 2.49 -2.69 15.84
C PHE A 185 2.84 -1.32 16.45
N GLY A 186 2.50 -1.09 17.72
CA GLY A 186 2.93 0.09 18.46
C GLY A 186 1.91 1.21 18.55
N ALA A 187 0.63 0.99 18.20
CA ALA A 187 -0.41 1.98 18.48
C ALA A 187 -0.51 2.20 20.00
N ASP A 188 -0.44 3.46 20.43
CA ASP A 188 -0.55 3.84 21.85
C ASP A 188 -1.99 3.72 22.33
N GLU A 189 -2.95 4.03 21.43
CA GLU A 189 -4.39 3.92 21.69
C GLU A 189 -5.10 3.23 20.52
N VAL A 190 -6.09 2.40 20.83
CA VAL A 190 -6.94 1.75 19.81
C VAL A 190 -8.41 2.06 20.10
N VAL A 191 -9.06 2.72 19.15
CA VAL A 191 -10.50 3.00 19.17
C VAL A 191 -11.23 1.92 18.40
N ASP A 192 -12.07 1.16 19.10
CA ASP A 192 -12.97 0.20 18.47
C ASP A 192 -14.16 0.93 17.82
N TYR A 193 -14.07 1.15 16.51
CA TYR A 193 -15.11 1.87 15.75
C TYR A 193 -16.46 1.13 15.70
N THR A 194 -16.49 -0.16 16.11
CA THR A 194 -17.74 -0.93 16.18
C THR A 194 -18.51 -0.68 17.47
N ALA A 195 -17.85 -0.14 18.49
CA ALA A 195 -18.41 0.10 19.81
C ALA A 195 -18.44 1.58 20.19
N VAL A 196 -17.51 2.38 19.68
CA VAL A 196 -17.33 3.78 20.10
C VAL A 196 -17.19 4.68 18.87
N ASP A 197 -17.89 5.80 18.89
CA ASP A 197 -17.69 6.88 17.93
C ASP A 197 -16.29 7.50 18.15
N PHE A 198 -15.42 7.43 17.15
CA PHE A 198 -14.08 7.95 17.26
C PHE A 198 -14.07 9.48 17.52
N THR A 199 -15.07 10.21 17.01
CA THR A 199 -15.19 11.65 17.26
C THR A 199 -15.54 11.99 18.70
N ALA A 200 -16.05 11.05 19.48
CA ALA A 200 -16.25 11.20 20.93
C ALA A 200 -15.01 10.83 21.75
N ALA A 201 -14.14 9.95 21.18
CA ALA A 201 -12.98 9.39 21.87
C ALA A 201 -11.68 10.15 21.63
N VAL A 202 -11.55 10.85 20.49
CA VAL A 202 -10.28 11.44 20.02
C VAL A 202 -10.40 12.94 19.84
N ARG A 203 -9.34 13.67 20.20
CA ARG A 203 -9.24 15.15 20.06
C ARG A 203 -7.80 15.58 19.79
N ASP A 204 -7.67 16.79 19.28
CA ASP A 204 -6.40 17.50 19.12
C ASP A 204 -5.38 16.70 18.27
N ILE A 205 -5.86 16.17 17.14
CA ILE A 205 -5.05 15.40 16.22
C ILE A 205 -4.28 16.34 15.28
N ASP A 206 -2.99 16.10 15.14
CA ASP A 206 -2.10 16.81 14.22
C ASP A 206 -2.28 16.31 12.79
N VAL A 207 -2.24 14.97 12.60
CA VAL A 207 -2.35 14.34 11.31
C VAL A 207 -3.32 13.16 11.38
N VAL A 208 -4.28 13.10 10.47
CA VAL A 208 -5.10 11.93 10.19
C VAL A 208 -4.61 11.27 8.92
N LEU A 209 -4.26 9.99 8.97
CA LEU A 209 -4.10 9.16 7.79
C LEU A 209 -5.36 8.30 7.62
N ASP A 210 -6.13 8.60 6.59
CA ASP A 210 -7.35 7.87 6.29
C ASP A 210 -7.14 6.85 5.16
N THR A 211 -7.51 5.60 5.44
CA THR A 211 -7.47 4.48 4.48
C THR A 211 -8.86 3.84 4.28
N ILE A 212 -9.90 4.50 4.75
CA ILE A 212 -11.28 4.00 4.74
C ILE A 212 -12.16 4.78 3.76
N GLY A 213 -12.07 6.12 3.79
CA GLY A 213 -12.89 7.00 2.96
C GLY A 213 -14.32 7.21 3.49
N GLY A 214 -15.14 7.85 2.67
CA GLY A 214 -16.55 8.11 2.99
C GLY A 214 -16.72 8.98 4.25
N ASP A 215 -17.62 8.57 5.13
CA ASP A 215 -17.99 9.28 6.37
C ASP A 215 -16.79 9.57 7.31
N THR A 216 -15.78 8.69 7.33
CA THR A 216 -14.58 8.93 8.16
C THR A 216 -13.84 10.19 7.77
N VAL A 217 -13.77 10.50 6.48
CA VAL A 217 -13.12 11.70 5.97
C VAL A 217 -13.83 12.95 6.47
N GLU A 218 -15.16 13.03 6.34
CA GLU A 218 -15.92 14.20 6.77
C GLU A 218 -15.84 14.42 8.28
N ARG A 219 -15.96 13.34 9.07
CA ARG A 219 -15.99 13.39 10.53
C ARG A 219 -14.62 13.61 11.15
N SER A 220 -13.55 13.31 10.43
CA SER A 220 -12.18 13.57 10.91
C SER A 220 -11.87 15.06 11.06
N LEU A 221 -12.63 15.91 10.41
CA LEU A 221 -12.53 17.37 10.62
C LEU A 221 -12.74 17.77 12.08
N ASP A 222 -13.65 17.09 12.79
CA ASP A 222 -14.03 17.40 14.17
C ASP A 222 -12.95 17.01 15.20
N VAL A 223 -12.04 16.13 14.86
CA VAL A 223 -10.96 15.69 15.76
C VAL A 223 -9.62 16.36 15.50
N LEU A 224 -9.47 17.01 14.35
CA LEU A 224 -8.26 17.77 14.00
C LEU A 224 -8.15 19.06 14.80
N ARG A 225 -6.95 19.35 15.33
CA ARG A 225 -6.65 20.67 15.87
C ARG A 225 -6.61 21.75 14.78
N PRO A 226 -6.68 23.04 15.10
CA PRO A 226 -6.41 24.11 14.13
C PRO A 226 -5.04 23.90 13.46
N GLY A 227 -5.01 24.01 12.13
CA GLY A 227 -3.82 23.72 11.33
C GLY A 227 -3.51 22.24 11.11
N GLY A 228 -4.28 21.32 11.72
CA GLY A 228 -4.13 19.86 11.51
C GLY A 228 -4.42 19.44 10.08
N HIS A 229 -3.97 18.26 9.71
CA HIS A 229 -3.98 17.78 8.32
C HIS A 229 -4.65 16.40 8.21
N LEU A 230 -5.65 16.27 7.37
CA LEU A 230 -6.15 14.97 6.91
C LEU A 230 -5.49 14.60 5.58
N VAL A 231 -4.91 13.43 5.53
CA VAL A 231 -4.37 12.82 4.31
C VAL A 231 -5.12 11.52 4.04
N THR A 232 -5.75 11.40 2.88
CA THR A 232 -6.55 10.22 2.53
C THR A 232 -5.96 9.47 1.33
N ALA A 233 -5.95 8.13 1.42
CA ALA A 233 -5.48 7.24 0.37
C ALA A 233 -6.61 6.68 -0.51
N VAL A 234 -7.87 7.01 -0.22
CA VAL A 234 -9.03 6.35 -0.84
C VAL A 234 -10.16 7.29 -1.24
N ALA A 235 -10.12 8.56 -0.82
CA ALA A 235 -11.09 9.56 -1.25
C ALA A 235 -10.52 10.36 -2.44
N GLU A 236 -11.37 10.62 -3.43
CA GLU A 236 -11.03 11.57 -4.49
C GLU A 236 -10.94 12.99 -3.90
N GLU A 237 -10.08 13.82 -4.48
CA GLU A 237 -10.03 15.24 -4.15
C GLU A 237 -11.32 15.92 -4.64
N ASP A 238 -12.24 16.13 -3.70
CA ASP A 238 -13.47 16.89 -3.90
C ASP A 238 -13.25 18.34 -3.51
N ALA A 239 -13.50 19.27 -4.44
CA ALA A 239 -13.30 20.70 -4.20
C ALA A 239 -14.16 21.23 -3.03
N GLY A 240 -15.36 20.68 -2.84
CA GLY A 240 -16.25 21.03 -1.72
C GLY A 240 -15.68 20.56 -0.38
N LEU A 241 -15.09 19.38 -0.35
CA LEU A 241 -14.45 18.81 0.84
C LEU A 241 -13.19 19.60 1.20
N ILE A 242 -12.35 19.90 0.22
CA ILE A 242 -11.15 20.77 0.40
C ILE A 242 -11.57 22.13 0.98
N ALA A 243 -12.52 22.83 0.38
CA ALA A 243 -13.00 24.12 0.83
C ALA A 243 -13.57 24.08 2.26
N ARG A 244 -14.24 22.97 2.64
CA ARG A 244 -14.75 22.78 4.00
C ARG A 244 -13.65 22.65 5.04
N TYR A 245 -12.57 21.91 4.71
CA TYR A 245 -11.39 21.80 5.58
C TYR A 245 -10.67 23.14 5.73
N GLU A 246 -10.45 23.84 4.64
CA GLU A 246 -9.80 25.16 4.61
C GLU A 246 -10.61 26.21 5.40
N ALA A 247 -11.94 26.24 5.21
CA ALA A 247 -12.82 27.14 5.96
C ALA A 247 -12.77 26.89 7.47
N ALA A 248 -12.48 25.66 7.88
CA ALA A 248 -12.29 25.29 9.29
C ALA A 248 -10.84 25.50 9.77
N GLY A 249 -9.93 26.04 8.95
CA GLY A 249 -8.52 26.23 9.27
C GLY A 249 -7.75 24.92 9.41
N ARG A 250 -8.10 23.89 8.61
CA ARG A 250 -7.44 22.58 8.53
C ARG A 250 -6.99 22.33 7.10
N ARG A 251 -6.08 21.37 6.93
CA ARG A 251 -5.57 20.95 5.62
C ARG A 251 -6.20 19.63 5.21
N PHE A 252 -6.37 19.45 3.91
CA PHE A 252 -6.83 18.22 3.29
C PHE A 252 -5.93 17.87 2.08
N SER A 253 -5.54 16.59 1.94
CA SER A 253 -4.83 16.10 0.77
C SER A 253 -5.25 14.68 0.42
N GLY A 254 -5.43 14.40 -0.86
CA GLY A 254 -5.49 13.05 -1.39
C GLY A 254 -4.08 12.53 -1.69
N ILE A 255 -3.85 11.23 -1.54
CA ILE A 255 -2.60 10.58 -1.95
C ILE A 255 -2.80 9.91 -3.30
N ALA A 256 -2.10 10.39 -4.31
CA ALA A 256 -1.82 9.63 -5.51
C ALA A 256 -0.41 9.03 -5.35
N VAL A 257 -0.34 7.84 -4.71
CA VAL A 257 0.96 7.20 -4.43
C VAL A 257 1.79 7.04 -5.70
N ASP A 258 3.08 7.30 -5.62
CA ASP A 258 4.01 7.10 -6.73
C ASP A 258 5.24 6.25 -6.34
N PRO A 259 5.96 5.67 -7.32
CA PRO A 259 7.19 4.94 -7.07
C PRO A 259 8.32 5.88 -6.70
N ASP A 260 8.49 6.16 -5.41
CA ASP A 260 9.55 7.03 -4.91
C ASP A 260 10.76 6.24 -4.39
N PRO A 261 11.96 6.40 -5.01
CA PRO A 261 13.16 5.73 -4.54
C PRO A 261 13.69 6.27 -3.20
N VAL A 262 13.30 7.46 -2.77
CA VAL A 262 13.70 8.01 -1.45
C VAL A 262 12.87 7.34 -0.37
N ALA A 263 11.57 7.30 -0.55
CA ALA A 263 10.64 6.62 0.36
C ALA A 263 10.98 5.11 0.46
N LEU A 264 11.26 4.42 -0.67
CA LEU A 264 11.68 3.02 -0.65
C LEU A 264 12.95 2.80 0.18
N ARG A 265 13.95 3.68 0.09
CA ARG A 265 15.15 3.60 0.93
C ARG A 265 14.85 3.86 2.41
N GLY A 266 13.94 4.79 2.71
CA GLY A 266 13.46 5.03 4.06
C GLY A 266 12.80 3.79 4.66
N LEU A 267 11.94 3.10 3.90
CA LEU A 267 11.33 1.84 4.31
C LEU A 267 12.37 0.74 4.54
N VAL A 268 13.37 0.61 3.65
CA VAL A 268 14.50 -0.32 3.83
C VAL A 268 15.22 -0.04 5.14
N ALA A 269 15.57 1.22 5.40
CA ALA A 269 16.26 1.60 6.63
C ALA A 269 15.46 1.27 7.89
N LEU A 270 14.14 1.51 7.90
CA LEU A 270 13.27 1.14 9.00
C LEU A 270 13.21 -0.38 9.23
N VAL A 271 13.16 -1.17 8.15
CA VAL A 271 13.20 -2.64 8.25
C VAL A 271 14.53 -3.10 8.83
N GLU A 272 15.66 -2.59 8.33
CA GLU A 272 17.00 -2.97 8.80
C GLU A 272 17.27 -2.59 10.27
N GLN A 273 16.65 -1.52 10.75
CA GLN A 273 16.68 -1.08 12.14
C GLN A 273 15.71 -1.87 13.05
N GLY A 274 14.89 -2.77 12.49
CA GLY A 274 13.86 -3.50 13.22
C GLY A 274 12.63 -2.67 13.61
N GLY A 275 12.51 -1.45 13.08
CA GLY A 275 11.38 -0.53 13.31
C GLY A 275 10.17 -0.79 12.42
N LEU A 276 10.30 -1.62 11.39
CA LEU A 276 9.21 -1.92 10.46
C LEU A 276 9.17 -3.42 10.13
N ARG A 277 8.01 -4.01 10.30
CA ARG A 277 7.68 -5.37 9.85
C ARG A 277 6.34 -5.39 9.12
N VAL A 278 6.20 -6.27 8.15
CA VAL A 278 4.97 -6.45 7.40
C VAL A 278 4.26 -7.72 7.83
N HIS A 279 2.96 -7.65 8.01
CA HIS A 279 2.14 -8.83 8.29
C HIS A 279 1.47 -9.31 7.01
N VAL A 280 1.73 -10.56 6.66
CA VAL A 280 1.04 -11.27 5.58
C VAL A 280 0.02 -12.21 6.22
N GLN A 281 -1.26 -11.93 5.97
CA GLN A 281 -2.35 -12.75 6.50
C GLN A 281 -2.38 -14.13 5.87
N GLU A 282 -2.19 -14.18 4.54
CA GLU A 282 -2.28 -15.42 3.78
C GLU A 282 -1.48 -15.34 2.48
N THR A 283 -0.91 -16.47 2.07
CA THR A 283 -0.25 -16.63 0.78
C THR A 283 -1.00 -17.63 -0.08
N PHE A 284 -1.04 -17.37 -1.38
CA PHE A 284 -1.63 -18.27 -2.35
C PHE A 284 -0.62 -18.59 -3.46
N PRO A 285 -0.57 -19.80 -3.98
CA PRO A 285 0.14 -20.10 -5.22
C PRO A 285 -0.40 -19.23 -6.36
N PHE A 286 0.43 -18.89 -7.33
CA PHE A 286 0.08 -18.10 -8.52
C PHE A 286 -1.19 -18.59 -9.21
N GLU A 287 -1.35 -19.91 -9.28
CA GLU A 287 -2.50 -20.59 -9.90
C GLU A 287 -3.81 -20.37 -9.12
N ARG A 288 -3.73 -19.97 -7.86
CA ARG A 288 -4.90 -19.72 -7.00
C ARG A 288 -5.26 -18.25 -6.86
N VAL A 289 -4.90 -17.43 -7.84
CA VAL A 289 -5.19 -15.97 -7.83
C VAL A 289 -6.67 -15.66 -7.60
N ALA A 290 -7.58 -16.44 -8.16
CA ALA A 290 -9.01 -16.24 -7.96
C ALA A 290 -9.42 -16.39 -6.48
N ASP A 291 -8.80 -17.32 -5.74
CA ASP A 291 -9.06 -17.50 -4.30
C ASP A 291 -8.50 -16.32 -3.50
N ALA A 292 -7.30 -15.84 -3.85
CA ALA A 292 -6.71 -14.65 -3.26
C ALA A 292 -7.61 -13.42 -3.46
N HIS A 293 -8.14 -13.22 -4.66
CA HIS A 293 -9.10 -12.14 -4.95
C HIS A 293 -10.43 -12.31 -4.21
N ARG A 294 -10.94 -13.53 -4.04
CA ARG A 294 -12.12 -13.76 -3.17
C ARG A 294 -11.87 -13.34 -1.73
N LEU A 295 -10.65 -13.51 -1.24
CA LEU A 295 -10.27 -13.03 0.09
C LEU A 295 -10.22 -11.50 0.14
N LEU A 296 -9.66 -10.83 -0.89
CA LEU A 296 -9.70 -9.36 -1.01
C LEU A 296 -11.14 -8.81 -1.02
N ASP A 297 -12.02 -9.43 -1.80
CA ASP A 297 -13.43 -9.01 -1.95
C ASP A 297 -14.21 -9.09 -0.64
N ARG A 298 -13.85 -10.00 0.29
CA ARG A 298 -14.45 -10.07 1.63
C ARG A 298 -14.09 -8.87 2.50
N GLY A 299 -12.99 -8.18 2.18
CA GLY A 299 -12.49 -7.09 3.02
C GLY A 299 -12.02 -7.54 4.41
N HIS A 300 -11.92 -6.59 5.32
CA HIS A 300 -11.54 -6.82 6.73
C HIS A 300 -10.23 -7.58 6.95
N LEU A 301 -9.30 -7.47 6.02
CA LEU A 301 -7.99 -8.13 6.09
C LEU A 301 -7.18 -7.66 7.31
N ARG A 302 -6.30 -8.52 7.80
CA ARG A 302 -5.20 -8.19 8.71
C ARG A 302 -3.91 -8.12 7.89
N GLY A 303 -3.42 -6.90 7.62
CA GLY A 303 -2.23 -6.72 6.78
C GLY A 303 -2.47 -7.06 5.31
N LYS A 304 -1.64 -7.93 4.72
CA LYS A 304 -1.54 -8.16 3.28
C LYS A 304 -1.84 -9.61 2.88
N VAL A 305 -2.13 -9.78 1.58
CA VAL A 305 -2.25 -11.07 0.88
C VAL A 305 -1.20 -11.09 -0.23
N VAL A 306 -0.57 -12.25 -0.47
CA VAL A 306 0.55 -12.38 -1.41
C VAL A 306 0.39 -13.62 -2.28
N LEU A 307 0.68 -13.50 -3.58
CA LEU A 307 0.87 -14.66 -4.47
C LEU A 307 2.35 -15.07 -4.47
N THR A 308 2.59 -16.38 -4.55
CA THR A 308 3.95 -16.98 -4.64
C THR A 308 4.12 -17.73 -5.96
N LEU A 309 5.33 -17.61 -6.53
CA LEU A 309 5.73 -18.27 -7.77
C LEU A 309 6.85 -19.28 -7.52
#